data_fb23c072f227a7a4d026d81b5f2d34b0
#
_entry.id   fb23c072f227a7a4d026d81b5f2d34b0
#
_cell.length_a   1.000
_cell.length_b   1.000
_cell.length_c   1.000
_cell.angle_alpha   90.00
_cell.angle_beta   90.00
_cell.angle_gamma   90.00
#
_symmetry.space_group_name_H-M   'P 1'
#
loop_
_entity.id
_entity.type
_entity.pdbx_description
1 polymer ?
#
loop_
_entity_poly.entity_id
_entity_poly.type
_entity_poly.pdbx_seq_one_letter_code
_entity_poly.pdbx_strand_id
1 'polypeptide(L)'
;REQLKEKMLVAGCEEMPTTFILNDTQIMYESFLEDSNNILNTGEITGMYNAKEDQDMMNFHIESKLNKKKIPCNKENVKNFFIESLRDQFHIILSMSPVGELLRERCRMFPSLINCCTLDWFDSWPYEALVSVSNQFLMRIPNEELSEKQKTALSEMFPIVHKSVEKAAERFH
;
A
#
# COMPACT_ATOMS: atom_id res chain seq x y z
N ARG A 1 3.40 -6.19 -12.85
CA ARG A 1 2.38 -5.52 -13.66
C ARG A 1 1.08 -6.33 -13.76
N GLU A 2 1.15 -7.64 -14.00
CA GLU A 2 -0.07 -8.48 -14.12
C GLU A 2 -0.94 -8.45 -12.86
N GLN A 3 -0.37 -8.63 -11.68
CA GLN A 3 -1.11 -8.52 -10.41
C GLN A 3 -1.74 -7.14 -10.21
N LEU A 4 -1.01 -6.07 -10.56
CA LEU A 4 -1.52 -4.71 -10.49
C LEU A 4 -2.72 -4.52 -11.42
N LYS A 5 -2.59 -4.99 -12.68
CA LYS A 5 -3.64 -4.97 -13.69
C LYS A 5 -4.91 -5.68 -13.21
N GLU A 6 -4.76 -6.90 -12.67
CA GLU A 6 -5.88 -7.68 -12.12
C GLU A 6 -6.62 -6.91 -11.02
N LYS A 7 -5.88 -6.33 -10.07
CA LYS A 7 -6.48 -5.57 -8.95
C LYS A 7 -7.12 -4.28 -9.42
N MET A 8 -6.56 -3.61 -10.42
CA MET A 8 -7.18 -2.43 -11.01
C MET A 8 -8.47 -2.78 -11.77
N LEU A 9 -8.54 -3.93 -12.46
CA LEU A 9 -9.77 -4.39 -13.11
C LEU A 9 -10.87 -4.69 -12.09
N VAL A 10 -10.55 -5.32 -10.97
CA VAL A 10 -11.50 -5.56 -9.87
C VAL A 10 -12.03 -4.24 -9.32
N ALA A 11 -11.15 -3.28 -9.03
CA ALA A 11 -11.56 -1.98 -8.49
C ALA A 11 -12.38 -1.17 -9.50
N GLY A 12 -11.94 -1.09 -10.75
CA GLY A 12 -12.56 -0.25 -11.77
C GLY A 12 -13.83 -0.86 -12.40
N CYS A 13 -13.88 -2.20 -12.58
CA CYS A 13 -15.02 -2.86 -13.20
C CYS A 13 -16.06 -3.33 -12.18
N GLU A 14 -15.65 -3.84 -11.03
CA GLU A 14 -16.54 -4.38 -10.01
C GLU A 14 -16.87 -3.38 -8.90
N GLU A 15 -16.18 -2.23 -8.86
CA GLU A 15 -16.30 -1.20 -7.82
C GLU A 15 -16.00 -1.77 -6.42
N MET A 16 -15.07 -2.71 -6.34
CA MET A 16 -14.65 -3.29 -5.06
C MET A 16 -13.47 -2.50 -4.46
N PRO A 17 -13.60 -2.07 -3.19
CA PRO A 17 -12.49 -1.41 -2.50
C PRO A 17 -11.24 -2.29 -2.50
N THR A 18 -10.19 -1.80 -3.09
CA THR A 18 -8.95 -2.54 -3.30
C THR A 18 -7.78 -1.70 -2.82
N THR A 19 -6.93 -2.26 -1.95
CA THR A 19 -5.70 -1.60 -1.50
C THR A 19 -4.49 -2.36 -1.99
N PHE A 20 -3.61 -1.67 -2.69
CA PHE A 20 -2.35 -2.22 -3.18
C PHE A 20 -1.20 -1.68 -2.33
N ILE A 21 -0.49 -2.58 -1.65
CA ILE A 21 0.63 -2.24 -0.75
C ILE A 21 1.94 -2.60 -1.44
N LEU A 22 2.86 -1.65 -1.53
CA LEU A 22 4.18 -1.83 -2.10
C LEU A 22 5.24 -1.36 -1.09
N ASN A 23 6.11 -2.28 -0.68
CA ASN A 23 7.20 -2.00 0.23
C ASN A 23 8.47 -1.63 -0.56
N ASP A 24 9.34 -0.84 0.04
CA ASP A 24 10.61 -0.41 -0.52
C ASP A 24 11.47 -1.58 -1.02
N THR A 25 11.52 -2.67 -0.26
CA THR A 25 12.24 -3.89 -0.61
C THR A 25 11.69 -4.62 -1.83
N GLN A 26 10.45 -4.35 -2.23
CA GLN A 26 9.80 -4.94 -3.41
C GLN A 26 10.01 -4.10 -4.68
N ILE A 27 10.50 -2.87 -4.52
CA ILE A 27 10.76 -1.95 -5.63
C ILE A 27 12.12 -2.30 -6.25
N MET A 28 12.11 -3.30 -7.11
CA MET A 28 13.33 -3.75 -7.82
C MET A 28 13.67 -2.86 -9.02
N TYR A 29 12.67 -2.21 -9.59
CA TYR A 29 12.80 -1.34 -10.77
C TYR A 29 12.02 -0.05 -10.56
N GLU A 30 12.58 1.09 -10.94
CA GLU A 30 11.92 2.40 -10.86
C GLU A 30 10.61 2.47 -11.67
N SER A 31 10.46 1.61 -12.69
CA SER A 31 9.20 1.49 -13.45
C SER A 31 7.97 1.14 -12.58
N PHE A 32 8.15 0.55 -11.40
CA PHE A 32 7.04 0.30 -10.47
C PHE A 32 6.51 1.60 -9.87
N LEU A 33 7.41 2.53 -9.58
CA LEU A 33 7.04 3.86 -9.09
C LEU A 33 6.50 4.75 -10.21
N GLU A 34 7.00 4.58 -11.43
CA GLU A 34 6.45 5.25 -12.61
C GLU A 34 4.99 4.84 -12.84
N ASP A 35 4.69 3.54 -12.80
CA ASP A 35 3.32 3.03 -12.89
C ASP A 35 2.44 3.60 -11.77
N SER A 36 2.94 3.62 -10.52
CA SER A 36 2.23 4.21 -9.38
C SER A 36 1.99 5.71 -9.56
N ASN A 37 3.01 6.44 -10.02
CA ASN A 37 2.90 7.88 -10.31
C ASN A 37 1.85 8.17 -11.39
N ASN A 38 1.78 7.34 -12.42
CA ASN A 38 0.78 7.47 -13.49
C ASN A 38 -0.64 7.21 -12.97
N ILE A 39 -0.84 6.17 -12.14
CA ILE A 39 -2.13 5.90 -11.51
C ILE A 39 -2.57 7.07 -10.63
N LEU A 40 -1.68 7.58 -9.79
CA LEU A 40 -1.98 8.68 -8.87
C LEU A 40 -2.31 9.98 -9.61
N ASN A 41 -1.66 10.23 -10.74
CA ASN A 41 -1.84 11.46 -11.52
C ASN A 41 -3.06 11.37 -12.45
N THR A 42 -3.11 10.36 -13.32
CA THR A 42 -4.12 10.22 -14.37
C THR A 42 -5.21 9.19 -14.09
N GLY A 43 -4.97 8.27 -13.16
CA GLY A 43 -5.84 7.12 -12.89
C GLY A 43 -5.63 5.97 -13.88
N GLU A 44 -4.61 6.04 -14.74
CA GLU A 44 -4.36 4.99 -15.73
C GLU A 44 -2.87 4.78 -15.98
N ILE A 45 -2.53 3.58 -16.47
CA ILE A 45 -1.19 3.27 -16.99
C ILE A 45 -1.31 3.08 -18.49
N THR A 46 -0.57 3.88 -19.27
CA THR A 46 -0.58 3.80 -20.71
C THR A 46 -0.22 2.41 -21.21
N GLY A 47 -1.07 1.84 -22.07
CA GLY A 47 -0.83 0.55 -22.67
C GLY A 47 -1.15 -0.67 -21.82
N MET A 48 -1.68 -0.52 -20.62
CA MET A 48 -2.00 -1.65 -19.73
C MET A 48 -3.21 -2.47 -20.22
N TYR A 49 -4.20 -1.84 -20.81
CA TYR A 49 -5.45 -2.46 -21.26
C TYR A 49 -5.61 -2.44 -22.78
N ASN A 50 -4.53 -2.75 -23.52
CA ASN A 50 -4.55 -2.77 -24.98
C ASN A 50 -5.09 -4.08 -25.55
N ALA A 51 -5.06 -5.16 -24.79
CA ALA A 51 -5.60 -6.43 -25.23
C ALA A 51 -7.13 -6.33 -25.44
N LYS A 52 -7.61 -6.96 -26.52
CA LYS A 52 -9.04 -6.96 -26.83
C LYS A 52 -9.86 -7.59 -25.70
N GLU A 53 -9.32 -8.62 -25.07
CA GLU A 53 -9.93 -9.32 -23.93
C GLU A 53 -10.19 -8.38 -22.74
N ASP A 54 -9.23 -7.50 -22.43
CA ASP A 54 -9.39 -6.51 -21.35
C ASP A 54 -10.48 -5.50 -21.68
N GLN A 55 -10.52 -5.03 -22.92
CA GLN A 55 -11.54 -4.08 -23.38
C GLN A 55 -12.93 -4.72 -23.40
N ASP A 56 -13.04 -5.95 -23.82
CA ASP A 56 -14.30 -6.70 -23.84
C ASP A 56 -14.80 -6.93 -22.40
N MET A 57 -13.89 -7.26 -21.47
CA MET A 57 -14.21 -7.41 -20.04
C MET A 57 -14.66 -6.09 -19.41
N MET A 58 -13.96 -4.99 -19.67
CA MET A 58 -14.35 -3.66 -19.21
C MET A 58 -15.74 -3.26 -19.76
N ASN A 59 -15.99 -3.47 -21.05
CA ASN A 59 -17.27 -3.17 -21.67
C ASN A 59 -18.38 -3.99 -21.01
N PHE A 60 -18.19 -5.30 -20.82
CA PHE A 60 -19.18 -6.19 -20.23
C PHE A 60 -19.61 -5.77 -18.81
N HIS A 61 -18.64 -5.44 -17.94
CA HIS A 61 -18.93 -5.04 -16.57
C HIS A 61 -19.50 -3.62 -16.45
N ILE A 62 -19.04 -2.69 -17.30
CA ILE A 62 -19.39 -1.26 -17.18
C ILE A 62 -20.67 -0.93 -17.94
N GLU A 63 -21.00 -1.62 -19.04
CA GLU A 63 -22.20 -1.35 -19.84
C GLU A 63 -23.49 -1.31 -19.02
N SER A 64 -23.69 -2.28 -18.16
CA SER A 64 -24.89 -2.36 -17.30
C SER A 64 -24.98 -1.16 -16.34
N LYS A 65 -23.85 -0.64 -15.90
CA LYS A 65 -23.75 0.50 -14.97
C LYS A 65 -23.99 1.83 -15.68
N LEU A 66 -23.42 1.99 -16.87
CA LEU A 66 -23.68 3.17 -17.73
C LEU A 66 -25.15 3.25 -18.12
N ASN A 67 -25.76 2.13 -18.49
CA ASN A 67 -27.18 2.06 -18.84
C ASN A 67 -28.09 2.49 -17.67
N LYS A 68 -27.76 2.08 -16.42
CA LYS A 68 -28.46 2.55 -15.22
C LYS A 68 -28.36 4.06 -15.03
N LYS A 69 -27.20 4.64 -15.34
CA LYS A 69 -26.97 6.10 -15.29
C LYS A 69 -27.50 6.85 -16.53
N LYS A 70 -28.10 6.16 -17.50
CA LYS A 70 -28.57 6.71 -18.78
C LYS A 70 -27.47 7.39 -19.60
N ILE A 71 -26.25 6.88 -19.52
CA ILE A 71 -25.09 7.37 -20.26
C ILE A 71 -24.85 6.43 -21.45
N PRO A 72 -24.64 6.94 -22.68
CA PRO A 72 -24.36 6.09 -23.84
C PRO A 72 -23.10 5.25 -23.64
N CYS A 73 -23.18 3.96 -23.96
CA CYS A 73 -22.03 3.06 -23.90
C CYS A 73 -21.14 3.26 -25.12
N ASN A 74 -20.14 4.14 -25.01
CA ASN A 74 -19.08 4.33 -25.97
C ASN A 74 -17.72 4.17 -25.30
N LYS A 75 -16.64 4.01 -26.08
CA LYS A 75 -15.29 3.78 -25.55
C LYS A 75 -14.82 4.85 -24.57
N GLU A 76 -15.17 6.09 -24.82
CA GLU A 76 -14.81 7.23 -23.98
C GLU A 76 -15.54 7.17 -22.63
N ASN A 77 -16.84 6.95 -22.63
CA ASN A 77 -17.65 6.86 -21.42
C ASN A 77 -17.28 5.63 -20.57
N VAL A 78 -16.96 4.49 -21.20
CA VAL A 78 -16.46 3.30 -20.52
C VAL A 78 -15.12 3.60 -19.84
N LYS A 79 -14.19 4.25 -20.57
CA LYS A 79 -12.89 4.64 -20.03
C LYS A 79 -13.03 5.61 -18.85
N ASN A 80 -13.84 6.66 -19.03
CA ASN A 80 -14.06 7.66 -17.97
C ASN A 80 -14.68 7.03 -16.73
N PHE A 81 -15.68 6.19 -16.90
CA PHE A 81 -16.29 5.46 -15.79
C PHE A 81 -15.26 4.57 -15.06
N PHE A 82 -14.44 3.84 -15.80
CA PHE A 82 -13.38 3.02 -15.24
C PHE A 82 -12.38 3.83 -14.42
N ILE A 83 -11.94 4.98 -14.94
CA ILE A 83 -11.00 5.86 -14.23
C ILE A 83 -11.64 6.46 -12.97
N GLU A 84 -12.90 6.89 -13.04
CA GLU A 84 -13.63 7.38 -11.86
C GLU A 84 -13.73 6.29 -10.79
N SER A 85 -14.15 5.09 -11.17
CA SER A 85 -14.24 3.95 -10.24
C SER A 85 -12.88 3.57 -9.65
N LEU A 86 -11.79 3.64 -10.44
CA LEU A 86 -10.45 3.42 -9.92
C LEU A 86 -10.06 4.45 -8.87
N ARG A 87 -10.33 5.73 -9.10
CA ARG A 87 -10.01 6.78 -8.13
C ARG A 87 -10.77 6.60 -6.80
N ASP A 88 -11.99 6.09 -6.87
CA ASP A 88 -12.83 5.89 -5.69
C ASP A 88 -12.49 4.60 -4.93
N GLN A 89 -12.09 3.54 -5.64
CA GLN A 89 -12.00 2.19 -5.07
C GLN A 89 -10.56 1.67 -4.96
N PHE A 90 -9.60 2.24 -5.70
CA PHE A 90 -8.22 1.74 -5.72
C PHE A 90 -7.29 2.65 -4.93
N HIS A 91 -6.71 2.11 -3.87
CA HIS A 91 -5.80 2.83 -2.99
C HIS A 91 -4.40 2.22 -3.04
N ILE A 92 -3.39 3.08 -3.12
CA ILE A 92 -1.99 2.66 -3.09
C ILE A 92 -1.38 3.06 -1.75
N ILE A 93 -0.73 2.12 -1.09
CA ILE A 93 0.08 2.36 0.10
C ILE A 93 1.53 2.04 -0.26
N LEU A 94 2.38 3.05 -0.15
CA LEU A 94 3.82 2.91 -0.36
C LEU A 94 4.53 2.98 0.99
N SER A 95 5.21 1.90 1.37
CA SER A 95 6.03 1.86 2.58
C SER A 95 7.49 2.03 2.20
N MET A 96 8.08 3.18 2.53
CA MET A 96 9.43 3.55 2.14
C MET A 96 10.27 3.93 3.35
N SER A 97 11.54 3.57 3.34
CA SER A 97 12.50 3.98 4.36
C SER A 97 12.91 5.45 4.13
N PRO A 98 12.87 6.30 5.16
CA PRO A 98 13.37 7.66 5.08
C PRO A 98 14.91 7.74 5.17
N VAL A 99 15.57 6.60 5.41
CA VAL A 99 17.03 6.55 5.60
C VAL A 99 17.76 6.68 4.25
N GLY A 100 18.73 7.58 4.19
CA GLY A 100 19.53 7.83 2.98
C GLY A 100 18.87 8.78 1.98
N GLU A 101 19.44 8.87 0.78
CA GLU A 101 18.98 9.79 -0.28
C GLU A 101 17.91 9.18 -1.20
N LEU A 102 17.72 7.87 -1.18
CA LEU A 102 16.88 7.15 -2.14
C LEU A 102 15.43 7.65 -2.15
N LEU A 103 14.81 7.87 -0.97
CA LEU A 103 13.46 8.42 -0.89
C LEU A 103 13.39 9.82 -1.51
N ARG A 104 14.40 10.67 -1.28
CA ARG A 104 14.44 12.03 -1.83
C ARG A 104 14.58 12.03 -3.35
N GLU A 105 15.39 11.13 -3.89
CA GLU A 105 15.56 10.95 -5.34
C GLU A 105 14.25 10.49 -5.98
N ARG A 106 13.59 9.48 -5.40
CA ARG A 106 12.30 8.98 -5.87
C ARG A 106 11.21 10.04 -5.83
N CYS A 107 11.14 10.83 -4.77
CA CYS A 107 10.19 11.94 -4.67
C CYS A 107 10.43 13.05 -5.71
N ARG A 108 11.69 13.28 -6.12
CA ARG A 108 12.01 14.22 -7.20
C ARG A 108 11.65 13.66 -8.57
N MET A 109 11.88 12.37 -8.81
CA MET A 109 11.54 11.71 -10.08
C MET A 109 10.03 11.53 -10.26
N PHE A 110 9.31 11.27 -9.16
CA PHE A 110 7.88 10.93 -9.16
C PHE A 110 7.09 11.87 -8.24
N PRO A 111 6.81 13.09 -8.66
CA PRO A 111 6.22 14.12 -7.80
C PRO A 111 4.81 13.78 -7.30
N SER A 112 4.07 12.91 -7.98
CA SER A 112 2.73 12.50 -7.53
C SER A 112 2.78 11.69 -6.23
N LEU A 113 3.92 11.06 -5.89
CA LEU A 113 4.10 10.39 -4.61
C LEU A 113 3.97 11.34 -3.41
N ILE A 114 4.28 12.62 -3.62
CA ILE A 114 4.11 13.65 -2.58
C ILE A 114 2.79 14.40 -2.77
N ASN A 115 2.49 14.81 -4.01
CA ASN A 115 1.38 15.73 -4.26
C ASN A 115 0.02 15.06 -4.21
N CYS A 116 -0.05 13.73 -4.48
CA CYS A 116 -1.29 12.96 -4.54
C CYS A 116 -1.45 11.98 -3.38
N CYS A 117 -0.49 11.91 -2.44
CA CYS A 117 -0.54 11.01 -1.29
C CYS A 117 -0.51 11.78 0.03
N THR A 118 -1.07 11.17 1.06
CA THR A 118 -0.85 11.58 2.45
C THR A 118 0.44 10.94 2.93
N LEU A 119 1.29 11.74 3.59
CA LEU A 119 2.55 11.27 4.14
C LEU A 119 2.41 11.05 5.64
N ASP A 120 2.53 9.79 6.05
CA ASP A 120 2.55 9.42 7.45
C ASP A 120 3.98 9.04 7.85
N TRP A 121 4.54 9.77 8.81
CA TRP A 121 5.87 9.54 9.34
C TRP A 121 5.80 8.66 10.57
N PHE A 122 6.54 7.55 10.54
CA PHE A 122 6.67 6.65 11.67
C PHE A 122 8.05 6.87 12.31
N ASP A 123 8.03 7.42 13.50
CA ASP A 123 9.21 7.59 14.34
C ASP A 123 9.55 6.29 15.10
N SER A 124 10.61 6.34 15.92
CA SER A 124 10.96 5.23 16.80
C SER A 124 9.81 4.85 17.73
N TRP A 125 9.67 3.57 18.01
CA TRP A 125 8.59 3.04 18.84
C TRP A 125 8.64 3.62 20.26
N PRO A 126 7.55 4.22 20.77
CA PRO A 126 7.48 4.64 22.18
C PRO A 126 7.51 3.41 23.10
N TYR A 127 7.98 3.62 24.33
CA TYR A 127 8.14 2.55 25.32
C TYR A 127 6.86 1.74 25.53
N GLU A 128 5.73 2.45 25.68
CA GLU A 128 4.41 1.84 25.90
C GLU A 128 3.96 0.95 24.75
N ALA A 129 4.28 1.32 23.52
CA ALA A 129 3.96 0.51 22.34
C ALA A 129 4.82 -0.76 22.31
N LEU A 130 6.10 -0.67 22.66
CA LEU A 130 6.98 -1.84 22.76
C LEU A 130 6.50 -2.80 23.86
N VAL A 131 6.07 -2.30 25.02
CA VAL A 131 5.47 -3.11 26.10
C VAL A 131 4.19 -3.78 25.62
N SER A 132 3.30 -3.02 24.95
CA SER A 132 2.02 -3.53 24.47
C SER A 132 2.21 -4.67 23.45
N VAL A 133 3.10 -4.49 22.49
CA VAL A 133 3.44 -5.52 21.49
C VAL A 133 4.05 -6.76 22.18
N SER A 134 4.97 -6.54 23.11
CA SER A 134 5.59 -7.63 23.88
C SER A 134 4.54 -8.44 24.64
N ASN A 135 3.63 -7.77 25.32
CA ASN A 135 2.51 -8.41 26.02
C ASN A 135 1.64 -9.23 25.06
N GLN A 136 1.30 -8.69 23.89
CA GLN A 136 0.46 -9.38 22.91
C GLN A 136 1.09 -10.70 22.44
N PHE A 137 2.40 -10.75 22.27
CA PHE A 137 3.10 -11.98 21.92
C PHE A 137 3.19 -12.95 23.10
N LEU A 138 3.50 -12.46 24.31
CA LEU A 138 3.64 -13.28 25.49
C LEU A 138 2.31 -13.91 25.94
N MET A 139 1.18 -13.21 25.76
CA MET A 139 -0.15 -13.74 26.07
C MET A 139 -0.54 -14.97 25.24
N ARG A 140 0.10 -15.19 24.09
CA ARG A 140 -0.11 -16.39 23.26
C ARG A 140 0.57 -17.64 23.84
N ILE A 141 1.52 -17.47 24.77
CA ILE A 141 2.22 -18.57 25.42
C ILE A 141 1.34 -19.13 26.54
N PRO A 142 1.15 -20.48 26.62
CA PRO A 142 0.37 -21.09 27.68
C PRO A 142 0.91 -20.77 29.08
N ASN A 143 0.01 -20.64 30.07
CA ASN A 143 0.42 -20.34 31.47
C ASN A 143 1.17 -21.45 32.13
N GLU A 144 1.10 -22.65 31.60
CA GLU A 144 1.87 -23.81 32.03
C GLU A 144 3.36 -23.64 31.75
N GLU A 145 3.70 -22.93 30.67
CA GLU A 145 5.08 -22.67 30.29
C GLU A 145 5.60 -21.35 30.89
N LEU A 146 4.75 -20.34 31.02
CA LEU A 146 5.11 -19.01 31.47
C LEU A 146 3.98 -18.39 32.31
N SER A 147 4.26 -18.19 33.60
CA SER A 147 3.27 -17.59 34.51
C SER A 147 3.00 -16.10 34.15
N GLU A 148 1.83 -15.57 34.54
CA GLU A 148 1.45 -14.18 34.33
C GLU A 148 2.49 -13.16 34.85
N LYS A 149 3.07 -13.44 36.04
CA LYS A 149 4.15 -12.60 36.60
C LYS A 149 5.40 -12.58 35.74
N GLN A 150 5.75 -13.71 35.14
CA GLN A 150 6.90 -13.80 34.24
C GLN A 150 6.61 -13.08 32.90
N LYS A 151 5.40 -13.21 32.38
CA LYS A 151 4.98 -12.51 31.16
C LYS A 151 5.07 -11.00 31.35
N THR A 152 4.57 -10.48 32.48
CA THR A 152 4.64 -9.05 32.80
C THR A 152 6.10 -8.58 32.92
N ALA A 153 6.93 -9.29 33.65
CA ALA A 153 8.35 -8.94 33.81
C ALA A 153 9.10 -8.96 32.46
N LEU A 154 8.84 -9.96 31.60
CA LEU A 154 9.43 -10.07 30.28
C LEU A 154 8.94 -8.95 29.35
N SER A 155 7.66 -8.57 29.42
CA SER A 155 7.13 -7.49 28.60
C SER A 155 7.77 -6.13 28.89
N GLU A 156 8.21 -5.89 30.11
CA GLU A 156 8.97 -4.70 30.53
C GLU A 156 10.46 -4.79 30.14
N MET A 157 11.00 -6.00 30.06
CA MET A 157 12.40 -6.23 29.70
C MET A 157 12.64 -6.04 28.19
N PHE A 158 11.74 -6.51 27.33
CA PHE A 158 11.94 -6.43 25.86
C PHE A 158 12.15 -5.01 25.34
N PRO A 159 11.43 -3.96 25.78
CA PRO A 159 11.72 -2.59 25.40
C PRO A 159 13.13 -2.14 25.79
N ILE A 160 13.64 -2.58 26.93
CA ILE A 160 15.00 -2.25 27.40
C ILE A 160 16.04 -2.86 26.45
N VAL A 161 15.84 -4.15 26.11
CA VAL A 161 16.71 -4.84 25.13
C VAL A 161 16.64 -4.15 23.77
N HIS A 162 15.44 -3.85 23.27
CA HIS A 162 15.23 -3.17 21.99
C HIS A 162 16.01 -1.84 21.94
N LYS A 163 15.82 -0.96 22.94
CA LYS A 163 16.53 0.32 23.02
C LYS A 163 18.03 0.17 23.17
N SER A 164 18.51 -0.88 23.84
CA SER A 164 19.95 -1.13 23.96
C SER A 164 20.58 -1.53 22.63
N VAL A 165 19.86 -2.31 21.82
CA VAL A 165 20.27 -2.69 20.46
C VAL A 165 20.25 -1.49 19.53
N GLU A 166 19.19 -0.69 19.56
CA GLU A 166 19.05 0.55 18.78
C GLU A 166 20.26 1.47 19.04
N LYS A 167 20.57 1.73 20.32
CA LYS A 167 21.74 2.53 20.73
C LYS A 167 23.10 1.91 20.32
N ALA A 168 23.17 0.59 20.30
CA ALA A 168 24.38 -0.09 19.85
C ALA A 168 24.54 0.02 18.31
N ALA A 169 23.45 -0.08 17.57
CA ALA A 169 23.43 0.04 16.11
C ALA A 169 23.92 1.41 15.62
N GLU A 170 23.62 2.51 16.32
CA GLU A 170 24.14 3.86 16.02
C GLU A 170 25.67 3.94 15.97
N ARG A 171 26.38 2.98 16.60
CA ARG A 171 27.85 2.96 16.63
C ARG A 171 28.47 2.22 15.45
N PHE A 172 27.63 1.51 14.66
CA PHE A 172 28.08 0.72 13.50
C PHE A 172 27.76 1.38 12.16
N HIS A 173 27.04 2.50 12.16
CA HIS A 173 26.72 3.34 11.02
C HIS A 173 27.38 4.71 11.16
#